data_0b2aae243b581d817ea930dada45a519
#
_entry.id   0b2aae243b581d817ea930dada45a519
#
_cell.length_a   1.000
_cell.length_b   1.000
_cell.length_c   1.000
_cell.angle_alpha   90.00
_cell.angle_beta   90.00
_cell.angle_gamma   90.00
#
_symmetry.space_group_name_H-M   'P 1'
#
loop_
_entity.id
_entity.type
_entity.pdbx_description
1 polymer ?
#
loop_
_entity_poly.entity_id
_entity_poly.type
_entity_poly.pdbx_seq_one_letter_code
_entity_poly.pdbx_strand_id
1 'polypeptide(L)'
;LVGSEMCIRDSFTTFQFLIDDFSKYIIHRFMHKWPILWSLHKVHHSATVLTPMTVFRTHPLEGIIFSLRSSVTQAISISSFIFLFGNTVSLYTVLGVNIFVFLFNILGSNLRHSHVGIRYWKWVEYIFISPAQHQLHHSIAREHHDKNFGAALAVWDWVFGSLHHSVEFDTLE
;
A
#
# COMPACT_ATOMS: atom_id res chain seq x y z
N LEU A 1 5.47 34.13 4.12
CA LEU A 1 4.50 33.34 4.91
C LEU A 1 3.76 32.28 4.06
N VAL A 2 3.18 32.66 2.91
CA VAL A 2 2.44 31.72 2.03
C VAL A 2 3.34 30.57 1.50
N GLY A 3 4.59 30.87 1.14
CA GLY A 3 5.53 29.86 0.64
C GLY A 3 5.94 28.82 1.71
N SER A 4 6.12 29.23 2.94
CA SER A 4 6.48 28.32 4.05
C SER A 4 5.34 27.39 4.45
N GLU A 5 4.11 27.87 4.44
CA GLU A 5 2.92 27.04 4.73
C GLU A 5 2.69 26.00 3.64
N MET A 6 2.90 26.35 2.36
CA MET A 6 2.85 25.38 1.25
C MET A 6 3.92 24.30 1.40
N CYS A 7 5.16 24.66 1.68
CA CYS A 7 6.24 23.69 1.88
C CYS A 7 5.95 22.72 3.05
N ILE A 8 5.43 23.24 4.18
CA ILE A 8 5.07 22.40 5.33
C ILE A 8 3.95 21.43 4.95
N ARG A 9 2.93 21.90 4.24
CA ARG A 9 1.82 21.04 3.78
C ARG A 9 2.30 19.95 2.84
N ASP A 10 3.14 20.27 1.87
CA ASP A 10 3.64 19.31 0.89
C ASP A 10 4.57 18.29 1.57
N SER A 11 5.40 18.74 2.51
CA SER A 11 6.24 17.85 3.33
C SER A 11 5.40 16.92 4.21
N PHE A 12 4.34 17.44 4.85
CA PHE A 12 3.41 16.63 5.65
C PHE A 12 2.73 15.58 4.78
N THR A 13 2.23 15.96 3.60
CA THR A 13 1.57 15.06 2.65
C THR A 13 2.50 13.91 2.24
N THR A 14 3.74 14.26 1.87
CA THR A 14 4.75 13.28 1.45
C THR A 14 5.11 12.34 2.60
N PHE A 15 5.39 12.89 3.78
CA PHE A 15 5.73 12.09 4.97
C PHE A 15 4.60 11.14 5.36
N GLN A 16 3.36 11.65 5.43
CA GLN A 16 2.17 10.84 5.73
C GLN A 16 1.98 9.71 4.72
N PHE A 17 2.15 9.99 3.42
CA PHE A 17 2.05 8.98 2.38
C PHE A 17 3.11 7.88 2.55
N LEU A 18 4.36 8.26 2.76
CA LEU A 18 5.46 7.31 2.90
C LEU A 18 5.31 6.42 4.13
N ILE A 19 4.95 6.99 5.28
CA ILE A 19 4.79 6.21 6.52
C ILE A 19 3.54 5.31 6.45
N ASP A 20 2.47 5.77 5.83
CA ASP A 20 1.25 4.98 5.63
C ASP A 20 1.52 3.79 4.69
N ASP A 21 2.16 4.02 3.55
CA ASP A 21 2.46 2.98 2.57
C ASP A 21 3.49 1.97 3.11
N PHE A 22 4.55 2.45 3.77
CA PHE A 22 5.53 1.59 4.44
C PHE A 22 4.89 0.70 5.51
N SER A 23 4.04 1.27 6.35
CA SER A 23 3.36 0.49 7.39
C SER A 23 2.38 -0.54 6.81
N LYS A 24 1.72 -0.23 5.68
CA LYS A 24 0.93 -1.22 4.92
C LYS A 24 1.80 -2.38 4.47
N TYR A 25 2.95 -2.08 3.85
CA TYR A 25 3.91 -3.10 3.43
C TYR A 25 4.32 -4.02 4.58
N ILE A 26 4.70 -3.47 5.73
CA ILE A 26 5.13 -4.24 6.90
C ILE A 26 4.02 -5.14 7.42
N ILE A 27 2.82 -4.59 7.65
CA ILE A 27 1.68 -5.38 8.13
C ILE A 27 1.30 -6.46 7.11
N HIS A 28 1.25 -6.14 5.82
CA HIS A 28 0.94 -7.11 4.77
C HIS A 28 1.97 -8.24 4.72
N ARG A 29 3.26 -7.92 4.84
CA ARG A 29 4.32 -8.92 4.94
C ARG A 29 4.14 -9.83 6.17
N PHE A 30 3.77 -9.29 7.33
CA PHE A 30 3.47 -10.10 8.52
C PHE A 30 2.21 -10.95 8.34
N MET A 31 1.20 -10.45 7.62
CA MET A 31 0.00 -11.23 7.26
C MET A 31 0.36 -12.53 6.50
N HIS A 32 1.43 -12.51 5.70
CA HIS A 32 1.92 -13.70 5.00
C HIS A 32 2.87 -14.57 5.85
N LYS A 33 3.64 -13.96 6.74
CA LYS A 33 4.71 -14.68 7.47
C LYS A 33 4.25 -15.33 8.77
N TRP A 34 3.22 -14.80 9.42
CA TRP A 34 2.74 -15.30 10.70
C TRP A 34 1.47 -16.13 10.52
N PRO A 35 1.44 -17.42 10.93
CA PRO A 35 0.29 -18.31 10.67
C PRO A 35 -1.04 -17.78 11.19
N ILE A 36 -1.05 -17.10 12.34
CA ILE A 36 -2.27 -16.50 12.92
C ILE A 36 -2.79 -15.39 12.00
N LEU A 37 -1.91 -14.50 11.51
CA LEU A 37 -2.28 -13.40 10.62
C LEU A 37 -2.65 -13.92 9.23
N TRP A 38 -1.94 -14.94 8.73
CA TRP A 38 -2.30 -15.63 7.49
C TRP A 38 -3.69 -16.24 7.56
N SER A 39 -4.12 -16.76 8.71
CA SER A 39 -5.48 -17.31 8.86
C SER A 39 -6.58 -16.29 8.58
N LEU A 40 -6.30 -15.00 8.78
CA LEU A 40 -7.20 -13.89 8.44
C LEU A 40 -7.04 -13.49 6.96
N HIS A 41 -5.79 -13.31 6.53
CA HIS A 41 -5.45 -12.77 5.21
C HIS A 41 -5.72 -13.75 4.05
N LYS A 42 -5.68 -15.06 4.29
CA LYS A 42 -6.04 -16.08 3.29
C LYS A 42 -7.46 -15.92 2.74
N VAL A 43 -8.36 -15.22 3.44
CA VAL A 43 -9.70 -14.87 2.94
C VAL A 43 -9.57 -13.97 1.71
N HIS A 44 -8.64 -13.00 1.77
CA HIS A 44 -8.31 -12.12 0.64
C HIS A 44 -7.72 -12.92 -0.54
N HIS A 45 -6.79 -13.81 -0.27
CA HIS A 45 -6.15 -14.68 -1.26
C HIS A 45 -7.03 -15.83 -1.79
N SER A 46 -8.20 -16.07 -1.23
CA SER A 46 -9.11 -17.12 -1.70
C SER A 46 -9.93 -16.75 -2.94
N ALA A 47 -9.70 -15.57 -3.54
CA ALA A 47 -10.34 -15.19 -4.79
C ALA A 47 -9.70 -15.96 -5.96
N THR A 48 -10.52 -16.66 -6.74
CA THR A 48 -10.08 -17.38 -7.96
C THR A 48 -9.85 -16.43 -9.13
N VAL A 49 -10.51 -15.28 -9.13
CA VAL A 49 -10.33 -14.21 -10.13
C VAL A 49 -10.26 -12.90 -9.39
N LEU A 50 -9.25 -12.10 -9.71
CA LEU A 50 -9.13 -10.75 -9.16
C LEU A 50 -10.10 -9.81 -9.88
N THR A 51 -10.86 -9.07 -9.10
CA THR A 51 -11.75 -8.00 -9.58
C THR A 51 -11.57 -6.79 -8.67
N PRO A 52 -11.97 -5.58 -9.07
CA PRO A 52 -11.95 -4.43 -8.18
C PRO A 52 -12.66 -4.66 -6.83
N MET A 53 -13.64 -5.56 -6.80
CA MET A 53 -14.35 -5.93 -5.57
C MET A 53 -13.53 -6.84 -4.65
N THR A 54 -12.45 -7.45 -5.13
CA THR A 54 -11.57 -8.33 -4.32
C THR A 54 -10.94 -7.57 -3.15
N VAL A 55 -10.75 -6.24 -3.27
CA VAL A 55 -10.24 -5.39 -2.19
C VAL A 55 -11.12 -5.46 -0.93
N PHE A 56 -12.42 -5.70 -1.08
CA PHE A 56 -13.39 -5.81 0.03
C PHE A 56 -13.50 -7.24 0.59
N ARG A 57 -12.86 -8.21 -0.05
CA ARG A 57 -12.83 -9.60 0.41
C ARG A 57 -11.76 -9.76 1.49
N THR A 58 -12.06 -9.28 2.69
CA THR A 58 -11.14 -9.31 3.83
C THR A 58 -11.84 -9.84 5.07
N HIS A 59 -11.08 -10.46 5.97
CA HIS A 59 -11.60 -10.84 7.27
C HIS A 59 -11.86 -9.59 8.13
N PRO A 60 -12.97 -9.48 8.91
CA PRO A 60 -13.25 -8.29 9.71
C PRO A 60 -12.11 -7.87 10.66
N LEU A 61 -11.44 -8.84 11.29
CA LEU A 61 -10.27 -8.55 12.16
C LEU A 61 -9.09 -7.98 11.39
N GLU A 62 -8.88 -8.39 10.14
CA GLU A 62 -7.88 -7.79 9.26
C GLU A 62 -8.20 -6.31 9.01
N GLY A 63 -9.48 -6.00 8.72
CA GLY A 63 -9.94 -4.62 8.58
C GLY A 63 -9.67 -3.76 9.83
N ILE A 64 -9.88 -4.33 11.03
CA ILE A 64 -9.56 -3.66 12.30
C ILE A 64 -8.05 -3.40 12.41
N ILE A 65 -7.20 -4.37 12.11
CA ILE A 65 -5.73 -4.22 12.15
C ILE A 65 -5.28 -3.09 11.22
N PHE A 66 -5.76 -3.06 9.98
CA PHE A 66 -5.42 -2.00 9.04
C PHE A 66 -5.96 -0.62 9.44
N SER A 67 -7.13 -0.55 10.06
CA SER A 67 -7.70 0.70 10.59
C SER A 67 -6.88 1.24 11.77
N LEU A 68 -6.53 0.38 12.73
CA LEU A 68 -5.66 0.75 13.86
C LEU A 68 -4.29 1.23 13.36
N ARG A 69 -3.66 0.50 12.42
CA ARG A 69 -2.42 0.91 11.77
C ARG A 69 -2.54 2.32 11.19
N SER A 70 -3.60 2.58 10.43
CA SER A 70 -3.82 3.90 9.81
C SER A 70 -3.97 5.00 10.85
N SER A 71 -4.70 4.75 11.93
CA SER A 71 -4.87 5.70 13.04
C SER A 71 -3.52 6.02 13.71
N VAL A 72 -2.69 5.00 13.92
CA VAL A 72 -1.35 5.18 14.52
C VAL A 72 -0.44 5.99 13.59
N THR A 73 -0.40 5.70 12.30
CA THR A 73 0.44 6.46 11.37
C THR A 73 -0.01 7.92 11.24
N GLN A 74 -1.31 8.17 11.24
CA GLN A 74 -1.85 9.53 11.26
C GLN A 74 -1.48 10.26 12.55
N ALA A 75 -1.63 9.62 13.70
CA ALA A 75 -1.27 10.21 15.00
C ALA A 75 0.22 10.56 15.05
N ILE A 76 1.11 9.66 14.59
CA ILE A 76 2.55 9.91 14.51
C ILE A 76 2.84 11.11 13.60
N SER A 77 2.27 11.17 12.41
CA SER A 77 2.53 12.25 11.46
C SER A 77 2.05 13.60 12.00
N ILE A 78 0.82 13.66 12.52
CA ILE A 78 0.25 14.90 13.06
C ILE A 78 1.08 15.39 14.26
N SER A 79 1.37 14.48 15.20
CA SER A 79 2.14 14.83 16.40
C SER A 79 3.55 15.30 16.05
N SER A 80 4.22 14.65 15.10
CA SER A 80 5.56 15.04 14.64
C SER A 80 5.55 16.43 14.01
N PHE A 81 4.58 16.73 13.17
CA PHE A 81 4.50 18.03 12.51
C PHE A 81 4.05 19.16 13.46
N ILE A 82 3.14 18.89 14.40
CA ILE A 82 2.79 19.85 15.46
C ILE A 82 4.02 20.15 16.33
N PHE A 83 4.80 19.12 16.68
CA PHE A 83 6.02 19.30 17.46
C PHE A 83 7.08 20.14 16.73
N LEU A 84 7.28 19.90 15.43
CA LEU A 84 8.31 20.57 14.64
C LEU A 84 7.90 21.98 14.18
N PHE A 85 6.64 22.21 13.87
CA PHE A 85 6.15 23.42 13.19
C PHE A 85 5.05 24.17 13.95
N GLY A 86 4.68 23.69 15.14
CA GLY A 86 3.65 24.32 15.96
C GLY A 86 2.27 24.29 15.30
N ASN A 87 1.47 25.33 15.50
CA ASN A 87 0.09 25.40 15.02
C ASN A 87 -0.07 25.68 13.52
N THR A 88 0.99 25.56 12.72
CA THR A 88 0.94 25.77 11.26
C THR A 88 0.31 24.58 10.53
N VAL A 89 0.17 23.42 11.19
CA VAL A 89 -0.53 22.25 10.63
C VAL A 89 -2.03 22.40 10.89
N SER A 90 -2.75 22.92 9.91
CA SER A 90 -4.20 23.12 10.02
C SER A 90 -4.99 21.82 9.81
N LEU A 91 -6.22 21.76 10.32
CA LEU A 91 -7.15 20.67 10.07
C LEU A 91 -7.39 20.45 8.57
N TYR A 92 -7.42 21.54 7.78
CA TYR A 92 -7.55 21.47 6.32
C TYR A 92 -6.37 20.76 5.65
N THR A 93 -5.16 20.91 6.18
CA THR A 93 -3.97 20.19 5.71
C THR A 93 -4.14 18.68 5.90
N VAL A 94 -4.59 18.26 7.09
CA VAL A 94 -4.83 16.84 7.41
C VAL A 94 -5.95 16.26 6.55
N LEU A 95 -7.05 16.98 6.35
CA LEU A 95 -8.16 16.55 5.49
C LEU A 95 -7.73 16.49 4.01
N GLY A 96 -6.93 17.45 3.53
CA GLY A 96 -6.39 17.44 2.17
C GLY A 96 -5.52 16.22 1.88
N VAL A 97 -4.65 15.83 2.81
CA VAL A 97 -3.87 14.58 2.71
C VAL A 97 -4.77 13.35 2.66
N ASN A 98 -5.81 13.33 3.48
CA ASN A 98 -6.78 12.24 3.46
C ASN A 98 -7.51 12.12 2.12
N ILE A 99 -7.80 13.22 1.42
CA ILE A 99 -8.40 13.18 0.09
C ILE A 99 -7.47 12.51 -0.92
N PHE A 100 -6.17 12.83 -0.95
CA PHE A 100 -5.21 12.20 -1.85
C PHE A 100 -5.03 10.72 -1.54
N VAL A 101 -4.85 10.36 -0.28
CA VAL A 101 -4.77 8.96 0.17
C VAL A 101 -6.06 8.21 -0.15
N PHE A 102 -7.20 8.84 0.03
CA PHE A 102 -8.52 8.27 -0.28
C PHE A 102 -8.69 8.02 -1.79
N LEU A 103 -8.40 9.01 -2.63
CA LEU A 103 -8.47 8.85 -4.09
C LEU A 103 -7.48 7.79 -4.58
N PHE A 104 -6.26 7.77 -4.06
CA PHE A 104 -5.27 6.76 -4.38
C PHE A 104 -5.76 5.36 -3.98
N ASN A 105 -6.31 5.20 -2.78
CA ASN A 105 -6.84 3.90 -2.33
C ASN A 105 -8.04 3.46 -3.17
N ILE A 106 -8.94 4.36 -3.56
CA ILE A 106 -10.09 4.00 -4.42
C ILE A 106 -9.63 3.62 -5.82
N LEU A 107 -8.80 4.43 -6.46
CA LEU A 107 -8.39 4.21 -7.85
C LEU A 107 -7.28 3.16 -7.93
N GLY A 108 -6.21 3.32 -7.17
CA GLY A 108 -5.04 2.46 -7.21
C GLY A 108 -5.31 1.06 -6.67
N SER A 109 -6.03 0.93 -5.56
CA SER A 109 -6.38 -0.38 -4.98
C SER A 109 -7.32 -1.17 -5.89
N ASN A 110 -8.27 -0.50 -6.52
CA ASN A 110 -9.21 -1.14 -7.44
C ASN A 110 -8.51 -1.60 -8.73
N LEU A 111 -7.62 -0.76 -9.29
CA LEU A 111 -6.81 -1.13 -10.46
C LEU A 111 -5.87 -2.30 -10.16
N ARG A 112 -5.24 -2.29 -9.00
CA ARG A 112 -4.32 -3.34 -8.56
C ARG A 112 -5.00 -4.71 -8.48
N HIS A 113 -6.24 -4.77 -8.00
CA HIS A 113 -7.04 -6.01 -7.97
C HIS A 113 -7.83 -6.25 -9.26
N SER A 114 -7.49 -5.60 -10.35
CA SER A 114 -8.09 -5.83 -11.65
C SER A 114 -7.68 -7.19 -12.24
N HIS A 115 -8.56 -7.81 -13.03
CA HIS A 115 -8.20 -8.97 -13.86
C HIS A 115 -7.33 -8.58 -15.08
N VAL A 116 -7.17 -7.28 -15.34
CA VAL A 116 -6.33 -6.77 -16.42
C VAL A 116 -4.89 -6.70 -15.94
N GLY A 117 -4.00 -7.49 -16.54
CA GLY A 117 -2.58 -7.55 -16.23
C GLY A 117 -1.81 -6.35 -16.77
N ILE A 118 -2.09 -5.16 -16.25
CA ILE A 118 -1.36 -3.94 -16.64
C ILE A 118 0.06 -4.03 -16.08
N ARG A 119 1.04 -4.01 -16.98
CA ARG A 119 2.46 -3.99 -16.66
C ARG A 119 3.01 -2.59 -16.77
N TYR A 120 3.95 -2.25 -15.91
CA TYR A 120 4.74 -1.06 -16.04
C TYR A 120 6.09 -1.39 -16.69
N TRP A 121 6.82 -0.37 -17.16
CA TRP A 121 8.20 -0.57 -17.57
C TRP A 121 9.03 -1.06 -16.38
N LYS A 122 9.99 -1.93 -16.63
CA LYS A 122 10.79 -2.59 -15.59
C LYS A 122 11.37 -1.61 -14.54
N TRP A 123 11.84 -0.45 -14.98
CA TRP A 123 12.37 0.58 -14.07
C TRP A 123 11.27 1.24 -13.21
N VAL A 124 10.02 1.32 -13.70
CA VAL A 124 8.87 1.83 -12.92
C VAL A 124 8.46 0.82 -11.85
N GLU A 125 8.56 -0.50 -12.13
CA GLU A 125 8.24 -1.57 -11.19
C GLU A 125 9.22 -1.69 -10.01
N TYR A 126 10.36 -0.98 -10.04
CA TYR A 126 11.18 -0.77 -8.84
C TYR A 126 10.58 0.27 -7.88
N ILE A 127 9.76 1.18 -8.39
CA ILE A 127 9.21 2.31 -7.64
C ILE A 127 7.75 2.07 -7.26
N PHE A 128 6.93 1.66 -8.22
CA PHE A 128 5.49 1.49 -8.06
C PHE A 128 5.07 0.05 -8.34
N ILE A 129 4.16 -0.48 -7.53
CA ILE A 129 3.54 -1.78 -7.75
C ILE A 129 2.60 -1.69 -8.96
N SER A 130 2.87 -2.48 -10.01
CA SER A 130 1.96 -2.64 -11.14
C SER A 130 0.82 -3.61 -10.79
N PRO A 131 -0.36 -3.50 -11.46
CA PRO A 131 -1.42 -4.51 -11.33
C PRO A 131 -0.93 -5.93 -11.60
N ALA A 132 -0.07 -6.13 -12.59
CA ALA A 132 0.52 -7.43 -12.90
C ALA A 132 1.41 -7.97 -11.77
N GLN A 133 2.22 -7.12 -11.11
CA GLN A 133 2.98 -7.54 -9.92
C GLN A 133 2.07 -7.96 -8.76
N HIS A 134 0.92 -7.31 -8.60
CA HIS A 134 -0.03 -7.70 -7.57
C HIS A 134 -0.80 -8.98 -7.93
N GLN A 135 -1.04 -9.24 -9.21
CA GLN A 135 -1.58 -10.54 -9.67
C GLN A 135 -0.60 -11.68 -9.35
N LEU A 136 0.71 -11.48 -9.54
CA LEU A 136 1.75 -12.43 -9.11
C LEU A 136 1.69 -12.70 -7.60
N HIS A 137 1.49 -11.65 -6.79
CA HIS A 137 1.32 -11.77 -5.35
C HIS A 137 0.14 -12.68 -4.96
N HIS A 138 -0.95 -12.68 -5.73
CA HIS A 138 -2.10 -13.55 -5.55
C HIS A 138 -1.96 -14.94 -6.20
N SER A 139 -0.86 -15.20 -6.90
CA SER A 139 -0.62 -16.47 -7.58
C SER A 139 -0.43 -17.62 -6.60
N ILE A 140 -0.92 -18.82 -6.98
CA ILE A 140 -0.71 -20.05 -6.23
C ILE A 140 0.65 -20.72 -6.53
N ALA A 141 1.39 -20.23 -7.52
CA ALA A 141 2.69 -20.77 -7.88
C ALA A 141 3.72 -20.49 -6.75
N ARG A 142 4.51 -21.51 -6.41
CA ARG A 142 5.43 -21.42 -5.24
C ARG A 142 6.49 -20.36 -5.38
N GLU A 143 6.98 -20.12 -6.59
CA GLU A 143 7.96 -19.07 -6.92
C GLU A 143 7.44 -17.65 -6.69
N HIS A 144 6.12 -17.46 -6.69
CA HIS A 144 5.47 -16.17 -6.45
C HIS A 144 5.12 -15.95 -4.97
N HIS A 145 5.23 -16.99 -4.13
CA HIS A 145 4.95 -16.85 -2.72
C HIS A 145 5.90 -15.85 -2.06
N ASP A 146 5.36 -15.05 -1.16
CA ASP A 146 6.13 -14.05 -0.40
C ASP A 146 6.78 -12.95 -1.26
N LYS A 147 6.17 -12.58 -2.36
CA LYS A 147 6.61 -11.52 -3.27
C LYS A 147 5.59 -10.38 -3.32
N ASN A 148 6.08 -9.17 -3.65
CA ASN A 148 5.28 -8.00 -4.00
C ASN A 148 4.23 -7.61 -2.95
N PHE A 149 4.66 -7.42 -1.69
CA PHE A 149 3.78 -7.00 -0.60
C PHE A 149 3.38 -5.52 -0.64
N GLY A 150 4.04 -4.70 -1.48
CA GLY A 150 3.81 -3.28 -1.60
C GLY A 150 2.36 -2.91 -1.90
N ALA A 151 1.88 -1.81 -1.34
CA ALA A 151 0.56 -1.29 -1.63
C ALA A 151 0.58 -0.34 -2.82
N ALA A 152 1.35 0.74 -2.74
CA ALA A 152 1.59 1.69 -3.81
C ALA A 152 3.03 1.63 -4.30
N LEU A 153 3.98 1.59 -3.37
CA LEU A 153 5.40 1.63 -3.65
C LEU A 153 6.01 0.22 -3.62
N ALA A 154 6.67 -0.15 -4.72
CA ALA A 154 7.48 -1.35 -4.85
C ALA A 154 8.87 -1.19 -4.19
N VAL A 155 9.26 0.03 -3.86
CA VAL A 155 10.54 0.35 -3.23
C VAL A 155 10.78 -0.49 -1.97
N TRP A 156 9.74 -0.75 -1.19
CA TRP A 156 9.82 -1.57 0.01
C TRP A 156 10.15 -3.03 -0.33
N ASP A 157 9.50 -3.58 -1.36
CA ASP A 157 9.79 -4.93 -1.84
C ASP A 157 11.22 -5.03 -2.37
N TRP A 158 11.69 -4.01 -3.06
CA TRP A 158 13.06 -3.93 -3.54
C TRP A 158 14.07 -3.90 -2.38
N VAL A 159 13.88 -2.99 -1.44
CA VAL A 159 14.78 -2.82 -0.28
C VAL A 159 14.82 -4.07 0.61
N PHE A 160 13.68 -4.72 0.81
CA PHE A 160 13.57 -5.90 1.69
C PHE A 160 13.60 -7.24 0.96
N GLY A 161 13.94 -7.27 -0.33
CA GLY A 161 14.21 -8.48 -1.11
C GLY A 161 12.98 -9.32 -1.47
N SER A 162 11.79 -8.71 -1.50
CA SER A 162 10.53 -9.35 -1.90
C SER A 162 10.03 -8.92 -3.28
N LEU A 163 10.79 -8.07 -4.01
CA LEU A 163 10.40 -7.63 -5.34
C LEU A 163 10.45 -8.79 -6.35
N HIS A 164 9.41 -8.88 -7.16
CA HIS A 164 9.33 -9.75 -8.33
C HIS A 164 8.74 -8.95 -9.50
N HIS A 165 9.41 -8.98 -10.66
CA HIS A 165 8.95 -8.24 -11.85
C HIS A 165 7.86 -8.97 -12.59
N SER A 166 6.94 -8.23 -13.21
CA SER A 166 5.85 -8.79 -14.01
C SER A 166 6.30 -9.39 -15.34
N VAL A 167 7.55 -9.14 -15.77
CA VAL A 167 8.10 -9.63 -17.06
C VAL A 167 8.16 -11.17 -17.10
N GLU A 168 8.27 -11.82 -15.95
CA GLU A 168 8.32 -13.29 -15.85
C GLU A 168 6.93 -13.95 -15.99
N PHE A 169 5.86 -13.16 -16.15
CA PHE A 169 4.49 -13.67 -16.33
C PHE A 169 4.26 -14.33 -17.69
N ASP A 170 5.08 -14.02 -18.71
CA ASP A 170 4.93 -14.53 -20.08
C ASP A 170 5.42 -15.98 -20.27
N THR A 171 6.01 -16.58 -19.22
CA THR A 171 6.52 -17.97 -19.28
C THR A 171 5.55 -18.98 -18.66
N LEU A 172 4.33 -18.57 -18.32
CA LEU A 172 3.32 -19.38 -17.65
C LEU A 172 2.22 -19.88 -18.60
N GLU A 173 2.48 -19.93 -19.93
CA GLU A 173 1.66 -20.67 -20.90
C GLU A 173 2.03 -22.16 -20.91
#